data_a2feb612ff7f295e49ddc290df443997
#
_entry.id   a2feb612ff7f295e49ddc290df443997
#
_cell.length_a   1.000
_cell.length_b   1.000
_cell.length_c   1.000
_cell.angle_alpha   90.00
_cell.angle_beta   90.00
_cell.angle_gamma   90.00
#
_symmetry.space_group_name_H-M   'P 1'
#
loop_
_entity.id
_entity.type
_entity.pdbx_description
1 polymer ?
#
loop_
_entity_poly.entity_id
_entity_poly.type
_entity_poly.pdbx_seq_one_letter_code
_entity_poly.pdbx_strand_id
1 'polypeptide(L)'
;VEQSWKPLLKTLNLANDDFIRTTDERHETAVKKFLTLLHDKGYIYQGEYEGFYCVGCEEYKPAADVLEGEGEFAGSKLCAIHSRPVEVLKEENYFFKMSTFQQDLLDLYANQPISSNPPAFAMKLSPS
;
A
#
# COMPACT_ATOMS: atom_id res chain seq x y z
N VAL A 1 22.76 1.51 9.19
CA VAL A 1 21.99 1.66 7.96
C VAL A 1 22.06 3.08 7.43
N GLU A 2 21.83 4.13 8.23
CA GLU A 2 21.85 5.53 7.75
C GLU A 2 23.23 5.97 7.22
N GLN A 3 24.30 5.61 7.92
CA GLN A 3 25.67 5.94 7.51
C GLN A 3 26.07 5.27 6.18
N SER A 4 25.37 4.21 5.76
CA SER A 4 25.65 3.51 4.52
C SER A 4 25.00 4.18 3.29
N TRP A 5 23.88 4.86 3.44
CA TRP A 5 23.14 5.48 2.33
C TRP A 5 23.63 6.87 1.95
N LYS A 6 23.97 7.72 2.93
CA LYS A 6 24.43 9.10 2.67
C LYS A 6 25.66 9.18 1.74
N PRO A 7 26.68 8.32 1.86
CA PRO A 7 27.80 8.30 0.94
C PRO A 7 27.41 7.96 -0.51
N LEU A 8 26.34 7.15 -0.71
CA LEU A 8 25.89 6.78 -2.04
C LEU A 8 25.39 7.96 -2.86
N LEU A 9 24.77 8.95 -2.24
CA LEU A 9 24.33 10.17 -2.92
C LEU A 9 25.50 10.84 -3.63
N LYS A 10 26.65 10.97 -2.96
CA LYS A 10 27.88 11.54 -3.52
C LYS A 10 28.49 10.63 -4.59
N THR A 11 28.54 9.32 -4.32
CA THR A 11 29.15 8.34 -5.24
C THR A 11 28.39 8.27 -6.56
N LEU A 12 27.04 8.34 -6.49
CA LEU A 12 26.15 8.30 -7.65
C LEU A 12 25.91 9.69 -8.29
N ASN A 13 26.56 10.74 -7.78
CA ASN A 13 26.39 12.12 -8.23
C ASN A 13 24.91 12.56 -8.27
N LEU A 14 24.16 12.21 -7.21
CA LEU A 14 22.74 12.56 -7.10
C LEU A 14 22.62 13.98 -6.54
N ALA A 15 21.92 14.84 -7.28
CA ALA A 15 21.60 16.22 -6.88
C ALA A 15 20.16 16.28 -6.37
N ASN A 16 19.92 15.76 -5.18
CA ASN A 16 18.63 15.87 -4.50
C ASN A 16 18.62 17.09 -3.55
N ASP A 17 17.50 17.79 -3.51
CA ASP A 17 17.30 18.96 -2.63
C ASP A 17 17.08 18.56 -1.17
N ASP A 18 16.55 17.37 -0.95
CA ASP A 18 16.25 16.85 0.39
C ASP A 18 16.36 15.32 0.44
N PHE A 19 16.56 14.81 1.64
CA PHE A 19 16.56 13.40 1.96
C PHE A 19 15.77 13.18 3.25
N ILE A 20 14.60 12.56 3.14
CA ILE A 20 13.73 12.28 4.28
C ILE A 20 13.63 10.79 4.56
N ARG A 21 13.57 10.43 5.82
CA ARG A 21 13.29 9.06 6.28
C ARG A 21 11.94 9.02 6.99
N THR A 22 11.25 7.90 6.90
CA THR A 22 9.98 7.70 7.60
C THR A 22 10.13 7.70 9.13
N THR A 23 11.37 7.55 9.63
CA THR A 23 11.73 7.63 11.05
C THR A 23 12.20 9.02 11.48
N ASP A 24 12.21 10.02 10.59
CA ASP A 24 12.57 11.39 10.95
C ASP A 24 11.40 12.04 11.71
N GLU A 25 11.72 12.81 12.75
CA GLU A 25 10.71 13.49 13.58
C GLU A 25 9.79 14.40 12.75
N ARG A 26 10.34 15.09 11.74
CA ARG A 26 9.57 15.93 10.82
C ARG A 26 8.54 15.12 10.02
N HIS A 27 8.91 13.88 9.60
CA HIS A 27 8.01 12.98 8.89
C HIS A 27 6.92 12.46 9.83
N GLU A 28 7.32 11.92 10.98
CA GLU A 28 6.37 11.39 11.98
C GLU A 28 5.36 12.46 12.44
N THR A 29 5.83 13.68 12.68
CA THR A 29 4.97 14.80 13.08
C THR A 29 3.95 15.13 11.99
N ALA A 30 4.38 15.19 10.72
CA ALA A 30 3.51 15.46 9.59
C ALA A 30 2.46 14.35 9.41
N VAL A 31 2.89 13.08 9.47
CA VAL A 31 1.99 11.91 9.36
C VAL A 31 0.97 11.90 10.49
N LYS A 32 1.39 12.09 11.74
CA LYS A 32 0.47 12.14 12.88
C LYS A 32 -0.60 13.23 12.73
N LYS A 33 -0.19 14.45 12.33
CA LYS A 33 -1.13 15.55 12.08
C LYS A 33 -2.11 15.22 10.95
N PHE A 34 -1.62 14.66 9.85
CA PHE A 34 -2.44 14.32 8.70
C PHE A 34 -3.46 13.22 9.02
N LEU A 35 -3.02 12.13 9.66
CA LEU A 35 -3.91 11.04 10.06
C LEU A 35 -4.94 11.48 11.09
N THR A 36 -4.56 12.30 12.07
CA THR A 36 -5.50 12.89 13.05
C THR A 36 -6.57 13.73 12.34
N LEU A 37 -6.17 14.59 11.38
CA LEU A 37 -7.12 15.37 10.60
C LEU A 37 -8.13 14.50 9.84
N LEU A 38 -7.66 13.40 9.23
CA LEU A 38 -8.54 12.48 8.50
C LEU A 38 -9.46 11.71 9.44
N HIS A 39 -8.97 11.32 10.60
CA HIS A 39 -9.75 10.66 11.64
C HIS A 39 -10.86 11.58 12.17
N ASP A 40 -10.52 12.82 12.53
CA ASP A 40 -11.47 13.81 13.06
C ASP A 40 -12.56 14.17 12.04
N LYS A 41 -12.24 14.07 10.74
CA LYS A 41 -13.19 14.21 9.63
C LYS A 41 -14.02 12.96 9.35
N GLY A 42 -13.78 11.86 10.08
CA GLY A 42 -14.49 10.59 9.91
C GLY A 42 -14.10 9.80 8.65
N TYR A 43 -12.97 10.12 8.02
CA TYR A 43 -12.46 9.39 6.87
C TYR A 43 -11.63 8.16 7.25
N ILE A 44 -11.20 8.05 8.52
CA ILE A 44 -10.55 6.86 9.07
C ILE A 44 -11.51 6.22 10.06
N TYR A 45 -11.64 4.90 9.98
CA TYR A 45 -12.46 4.10 10.89
C TYR A 45 -11.73 2.82 11.29
N GLN A 46 -12.08 2.28 12.43
CA GLN A 46 -11.59 0.99 12.89
C GLN A 46 -12.50 -0.12 12.35
N GLY A 47 -11.90 -1.22 11.93
CA GLY A 47 -12.60 -2.40 11.45
C GLY A 47 -11.73 -3.64 11.56
N GLU A 48 -12.34 -4.79 11.35
CA GLU A 48 -11.61 -6.05 11.31
C GLU A 48 -11.18 -6.36 9.87
N TYR A 49 -9.95 -6.83 9.73
CA TYR A 49 -9.43 -7.40 8.49
C TYR A 49 -9.16 -8.89 8.72
N GLU A 50 -9.68 -9.72 7.81
CA GLU A 50 -9.40 -11.14 7.78
C GLU A 50 -8.88 -11.48 6.39
N GLY A 51 -7.79 -12.22 6.33
CA GLY A 51 -7.18 -12.58 5.05
C GLY A 51 -6.15 -13.70 5.17
N PHE A 52 -5.76 -14.24 4.02
CA PHE A 52 -4.71 -15.23 3.94
C PHE A 52 -3.35 -14.57 4.05
N TYR A 53 -2.61 -14.87 5.08
CA TYR A 53 -1.27 -14.35 5.30
C TYR A 53 -0.21 -15.38 4.93
N CYS A 54 0.75 -14.99 4.12
CA CYS A 54 1.90 -15.81 3.77
C CYS A 54 3.13 -15.35 4.54
N VAL A 55 3.60 -16.17 5.48
CA VAL A 55 4.80 -15.88 6.28
C VAL A 55 6.04 -15.70 5.41
N GLY A 56 6.18 -16.46 4.30
CA GLY A 56 7.32 -16.34 3.40
C GLY A 56 7.34 -15.07 2.55
N CYS A 57 6.17 -14.50 2.25
CA CYS A 57 6.06 -13.21 1.56
C CYS A 57 6.02 -12.03 2.54
N GLU A 58 5.73 -12.29 3.83
CA GLU A 58 5.43 -11.27 4.85
C GLU A 58 4.26 -10.34 4.45
N GLU A 59 3.25 -10.89 3.76
CA GLU A 59 2.11 -10.11 3.27
C GLU A 59 0.80 -10.92 3.21
N TYR A 60 -0.32 -10.21 3.22
CA TYR A 60 -1.63 -10.77 2.93
C TYR A 60 -1.78 -11.06 1.43
N LYS A 61 -2.38 -12.21 1.12
CA LYS A 61 -2.61 -12.66 -0.25
C LYS A 61 -4.08 -12.48 -0.65
N PRO A 62 -4.36 -11.87 -1.81
CA PRO A 62 -5.70 -11.90 -2.37
C PRO A 62 -6.10 -13.35 -2.71
N ALA A 63 -7.38 -13.63 -2.72
CA ALA A 63 -7.88 -14.99 -2.98
C ALA A 63 -7.40 -15.57 -4.33
N ALA A 64 -7.14 -14.71 -5.32
CA ALA A 64 -6.61 -15.11 -6.63
C ALA A 64 -5.17 -15.67 -6.59
N ASP A 65 -4.39 -15.30 -5.56
CA ASP A 65 -3.00 -15.71 -5.37
C ASP A 65 -2.86 -16.88 -4.38
N VAL A 66 -3.98 -17.50 -4.04
CA VAL A 66 -4.05 -18.63 -3.12
C VAL A 66 -4.56 -19.86 -3.87
N LEU A 67 -3.82 -20.94 -3.80
CA LEU A 67 -4.12 -22.21 -4.47
C LEU A 67 -4.69 -23.22 -3.48
N GLU A 68 -5.50 -24.15 -3.97
CA GLU A 68 -5.91 -25.32 -3.19
C GLU A 68 -4.71 -26.28 -3.07
N GLY A 69 -4.46 -26.75 -1.86
CA GLY A 69 -3.42 -27.74 -1.61
C GLY A 69 -3.83 -29.14 -2.03
N GLU A 70 -2.87 -29.88 -2.59
CA GLU A 70 -3.04 -31.29 -3.00
C GLU A 70 -2.02 -32.17 -2.28
N GLY A 71 -2.24 -33.48 -2.32
CA GLY A 71 -1.33 -34.45 -1.72
C GLY A 71 -1.16 -34.23 -0.22
N GLU A 72 0.07 -33.98 0.20
CA GLU A 72 0.43 -33.71 1.60
C GLU A 72 -0.30 -32.49 2.20
N PHE A 73 -0.63 -31.51 1.36
CA PHE A 73 -1.32 -30.28 1.76
C PHE A 73 -2.80 -30.27 1.43
N ALA A 74 -3.40 -31.42 1.15
CA ALA A 74 -4.82 -31.51 0.84
C ALA A 74 -5.68 -30.88 1.94
N GLY A 75 -6.58 -29.98 1.54
CA GLY A 75 -7.45 -29.21 2.44
C GLY A 75 -6.83 -27.93 3.02
N SER A 76 -5.57 -27.62 2.65
CA SER A 76 -4.92 -26.35 3.00
C SER A 76 -4.97 -25.37 1.84
N LYS A 77 -4.91 -24.09 2.15
CA LYS A 77 -4.68 -23.02 1.16
C LYS A 77 -3.19 -22.75 1.05
N LEU A 78 -2.65 -22.66 -0.16
CA LEU A 78 -1.22 -22.47 -0.42
C LEU A 78 -0.97 -21.12 -1.09
N CYS A 79 0.13 -20.49 -0.71
CA CYS A 79 0.65 -19.32 -1.43
C CYS A 79 1.14 -19.74 -2.82
N ALA A 80 0.69 -19.09 -3.88
CA ALA A 80 1.09 -19.39 -5.26
C ALA A 80 2.61 -19.22 -5.50
N ILE A 81 3.27 -18.33 -4.74
CA ILE A 81 4.71 -18.06 -4.87
C ILE A 81 5.55 -19.10 -4.12
N HIS A 82 5.19 -19.38 -2.86
CA HIS A 82 6.03 -20.23 -1.97
C HIS A 82 5.58 -21.68 -1.91
N SER A 83 4.40 -22.02 -2.47
CA SER A 83 3.78 -23.37 -2.40
C SER A 83 3.72 -23.90 -0.97
N ARG A 84 3.49 -23.03 0.00
CA ARG A 84 3.37 -23.33 1.43
C ARG A 84 2.01 -22.89 1.96
N PRO A 85 1.49 -23.57 2.99
CA PRO A 85 0.25 -23.16 3.62
C PRO A 85 0.26 -21.70 4.04
N VAL A 86 -0.83 -21.00 3.77
CA VAL A 86 -1.11 -19.67 4.28
C VAL A 86 -1.92 -19.77 5.56
N GLU A 87 -1.78 -18.77 6.42
CA GLU A 87 -2.54 -18.67 7.66
C GLU A 87 -3.71 -17.72 7.47
N VAL A 88 -4.86 -18.03 8.07
CA VAL A 88 -5.97 -17.08 8.14
C VAL A 88 -5.74 -16.21 9.37
N LEU A 89 -5.37 -14.96 9.14
CA LEU A 89 -5.20 -13.98 10.21
C LEU A 89 -6.37 -13.01 10.24
N LYS A 90 -6.82 -12.72 11.45
CA LYS A 90 -7.87 -11.74 11.72
C LYS A 90 -7.31 -10.72 12.70
N GLU A 91 -7.36 -9.45 12.31
CA GLU A 91 -6.84 -8.36 13.12
C GLU A 91 -7.72 -7.11 13.04
N GLU A 92 -7.78 -6.36 14.12
CA GLU A 92 -8.36 -5.03 14.11
C GLU A 92 -7.37 -4.05 13.48
N ASN A 93 -7.84 -3.24 12.53
CA ASN A 93 -7.00 -2.28 11.84
C ASN A 93 -7.77 -0.98 11.56
N TYR A 94 -7.05 0.05 11.16
CA TYR A 94 -7.65 1.29 10.69
C TYR A 94 -7.77 1.28 9.16
N PHE A 95 -8.92 1.70 8.66
CA PHE A 95 -9.24 1.77 7.25
C PHE A 95 -9.51 3.20 6.83
N PHE A 96 -9.08 3.56 5.63
CA PHE A 96 -9.37 4.83 5.00
C PHE A 96 -10.49 4.70 3.99
N LYS A 97 -11.51 5.58 4.07
CA LYS A 97 -12.67 5.61 3.17
C LYS A 97 -12.31 6.18 1.81
N MET A 98 -11.43 5.51 1.06
CA MET A 98 -10.94 5.99 -0.24
C MET A 98 -12.07 6.23 -1.26
N SER A 99 -13.10 5.38 -1.28
CA SER A 99 -14.23 5.48 -2.20
C SER A 99 -15.00 6.81 -2.09
N THR A 100 -14.96 7.47 -0.93
CA THR A 100 -15.57 8.80 -0.74
C THR A 100 -14.96 9.87 -1.65
N PHE A 101 -13.70 9.70 -2.04
CA PHE A 101 -12.95 10.66 -2.87
C PHE A 101 -12.93 10.28 -4.35
N GLN A 102 -13.56 9.18 -4.75
CA GLN A 102 -13.47 8.65 -6.11
C GLN A 102 -13.92 9.68 -7.15
N GLN A 103 -15.12 10.29 -6.95
CA GLN A 103 -15.65 11.23 -7.92
C GLN A 103 -14.80 12.51 -8.00
N ASP A 104 -14.41 13.06 -6.84
CA ASP A 104 -13.57 14.26 -6.80
C ASP A 104 -12.23 14.05 -7.52
N LEU A 105 -11.63 12.86 -7.38
CA LEU A 105 -10.40 12.51 -8.08
C LEU A 105 -10.61 12.35 -9.59
N LEU A 106 -11.70 11.71 -10.02
CA LEU A 106 -12.03 11.58 -11.44
C LEU A 106 -12.26 12.96 -12.07
N ASP A 107 -12.99 13.83 -11.40
CA ASP A 107 -13.27 15.21 -11.85
C ASP A 107 -11.97 16.04 -11.89
N LEU A 108 -11.10 15.89 -10.92
CA LEU A 108 -9.79 16.55 -10.92
C LEU A 108 -8.96 16.14 -12.13
N TYR A 109 -8.87 14.86 -12.45
CA TYR A 109 -8.14 14.36 -13.61
C TYR A 109 -8.80 14.75 -14.94
N ALA A 110 -10.13 14.83 -15.00
CA ALA A 110 -10.84 15.25 -16.19
C ALA A 110 -10.65 16.75 -16.49
N ASN A 111 -10.62 17.58 -15.45
CA ASN A 111 -10.55 19.04 -15.56
C ASN A 111 -9.13 19.61 -15.57
N GLN A 112 -8.15 18.85 -15.11
CA GLN A 112 -6.74 19.23 -15.14
C GLN A 112 -5.94 18.16 -15.92
N PRO A 113 -5.92 18.24 -17.27
CA PRO A 113 -5.06 17.35 -18.02
C PRO A 113 -3.61 17.59 -17.60
N ILE A 114 -3.07 16.64 -16.84
CA ILE A 114 -1.66 16.64 -16.45
C ILE A 114 -0.87 16.45 -17.74
N SER A 115 -0.31 17.53 -18.26
CA SER A 115 0.33 17.61 -19.58
C SER A 115 1.56 16.70 -19.76
N SER A 116 1.93 15.96 -18.71
CA SER A 116 3.10 15.08 -18.68
C SER A 116 2.78 13.59 -18.50
N ASN A 117 1.50 13.21 -18.33
CA ASN A 117 1.14 11.79 -18.16
C ASN A 117 0.79 11.13 -19.49
N PRO A 118 1.38 9.97 -19.81
CA PRO A 118 1.01 9.21 -20.99
C PRO A 118 -0.45 8.76 -20.89
N PRO A 119 -1.19 8.73 -22.02
CA PRO A 119 -2.63 8.39 -22.06
C PRO A 119 -3.00 7.03 -21.46
N ALA A 120 -2.03 6.14 -21.24
CA ALA A 120 -2.22 4.84 -20.61
C ALA A 120 -2.64 4.91 -19.13
N PHE A 121 -2.37 6.03 -18.42
CA PHE A 121 -2.78 6.18 -17.01
C PHE A 121 -4.26 6.58 -16.89
N ALA A 122 -4.77 7.35 -17.83
CA ALA A 122 -6.19 7.75 -17.86
C ALA A 122 -7.13 6.55 -18.12
N MET A 123 -6.68 5.54 -18.89
CA MET A 123 -7.50 4.35 -19.18
C MET A 123 -7.69 3.40 -18.00
N LYS A 124 -6.82 3.44 -16.98
CA LYS A 124 -6.95 2.56 -15.78
C LYS A 124 -7.94 3.07 -14.73
N LEU A 125 -8.41 4.30 -14.87
CA LEU A 125 -9.36 4.91 -13.93
C LEU A 125 -10.82 4.86 -14.43
N SER A 126 -11.08 4.32 -15.63
CA SER A 126 -12.44 4.10 -16.12
C SER A 126 -13.07 2.94 -15.36
N PRO A 127 -14.24 3.12 -14.75
CA PRO A 127 -14.96 2.02 -14.14
C PRO A 127 -15.37 1.02 -15.22
N SER A 128 -15.04 -0.24 -15.02
CA SER A 128 -15.58 -1.38 -15.77
C SER A 128 -16.97 -1.72 -15.25
#